data_d5b3f95b19a427f62fe90883f0586702
#
_entry.id   d5b3f95b19a427f62fe90883f0586702
#
_cell.length_a   1.000
_cell.length_b   1.000
_cell.length_c   1.000
_cell.angle_alpha   90.00
_cell.angle_beta   90.00
_cell.angle_gamma   90.00
#
_symmetry.space_group_name_H-M   'P 1'
#
loop_
_entity.id
_entity.type
_entity.pdbx_description
1 polymer ?
#
loop_
_entity_poly.entity_id
_entity_poly.type
_entity_poly.pdbx_seq_one_letter_code
_entity_poly.pdbx_strand_id
1 'polypeptide(L)'
;MSKAFYYKSSDRQTIDNAEQVIGKLALPSGNYIIVGEGSVAPTRLNGIIDLNQSLEFKLKAGTVEDNIKVNLWGYGLTSDIIALHIGVRFEGGIAELTCTSSNPGGASVFGIALSAIQVDELQPGEENEPLAEHKLALYARLQDWTTSQISSL
;
A
#
# COMPACT_ATOMS: atom_id res chain seq x y z
N MET A 1 -18.70 -1.70 -20.49
CA MET A 1 -18.23 -2.98 -19.88
C MET A 1 -16.95 -2.71 -19.09
N SER A 2 -16.93 -3.07 -17.82
CA SER A 2 -15.75 -2.91 -16.98
C SER A 2 -14.69 -3.94 -17.37
N LYS A 3 -13.43 -3.50 -17.38
CA LYS A 3 -12.28 -4.37 -17.64
C LYS A 3 -11.40 -4.40 -16.42
N ALA A 4 -10.83 -5.55 -16.13
CA ALA A 4 -9.87 -5.73 -15.09
C ALA A 4 -8.51 -6.14 -15.70
N PHE A 5 -7.45 -5.58 -15.16
CA PHE A 5 -6.08 -5.87 -15.54
C PHE A 5 -5.34 -6.27 -14.27
N TYR A 6 -4.42 -7.19 -14.38
CA TYR A 6 -3.61 -7.52 -13.22
C TYR A 6 -2.21 -8.00 -13.58
N TYR A 7 -1.30 -7.81 -12.65
CA TYR A 7 0.05 -8.32 -12.63
C TYR A 7 0.31 -8.99 -11.30
N LYS A 8 0.99 -10.11 -11.32
CA LYS A 8 1.37 -10.83 -10.10
C LYS A 8 2.75 -11.44 -10.28
N SER A 9 3.58 -11.33 -9.25
CA SER A 9 4.88 -11.98 -9.19
C SER A 9 5.07 -12.66 -7.84
N SER A 10 5.55 -13.89 -7.85
CA SER A 10 5.99 -14.61 -6.65
C SER A 10 7.48 -14.43 -6.36
N ASP A 11 8.20 -13.76 -7.24
CA ASP A 11 9.64 -13.57 -7.10
C ASP A 11 9.96 -12.69 -5.89
N ARG A 12 11.02 -13.07 -5.18
CA ARG A 12 11.56 -12.27 -4.10
C ARG A 12 12.61 -11.33 -4.67
N GLN A 13 12.47 -10.04 -4.36
CA GLN A 13 13.39 -9.00 -4.81
C GLN A 13 14.04 -8.34 -3.60
N THR A 14 15.36 -8.26 -3.63
CA THR A 14 16.14 -7.49 -2.65
C THR A 14 16.05 -6.01 -2.99
N ILE A 15 15.83 -5.17 -2.00
CA ILE A 15 15.61 -3.74 -2.22
C ILE A 15 16.87 -2.94 -1.85
N ASP A 16 17.25 -2.05 -2.78
CA ASP A 16 18.34 -1.13 -2.63
C ASP A 16 17.88 0.25 -2.10
N ASN A 17 18.83 1.17 -1.94
CA ASN A 17 18.56 2.52 -1.48
C ASN A 17 18.13 3.49 -2.60
N ALA A 18 18.10 3.03 -3.85
CA ALA A 18 17.51 3.76 -4.96
C ALA A 18 16.09 3.25 -5.22
N GLU A 19 15.23 4.11 -5.76
CA GLU A 19 13.88 3.73 -6.13
C GLU A 19 13.89 2.63 -7.20
N GLN A 20 13.24 1.52 -6.91
CA GLN A 20 13.24 0.32 -7.72
C GLN A 20 11.82 -0.04 -8.10
N VAL A 21 11.56 -0.28 -9.38
CA VAL A 21 10.27 -0.78 -9.85
C VAL A 21 10.15 -2.26 -9.49
N ILE A 22 9.18 -2.59 -8.65
CA ILE A 22 8.92 -3.95 -8.19
C ILE A 22 7.71 -4.60 -8.86
N GLY A 23 6.87 -3.81 -9.49
CA GLY A 23 5.75 -4.29 -10.29
C GLY A 23 5.29 -3.20 -11.26
N LYS A 24 4.79 -3.62 -12.41
CA LYS A 24 4.30 -2.70 -13.44
C LYS A 24 3.15 -3.32 -14.21
N LEU A 25 2.21 -2.47 -14.63
CA LEU A 25 1.01 -2.87 -15.34
C LEU A 25 0.73 -1.89 -16.47
N ALA A 26 0.75 -2.38 -17.71
CA ALA A 26 0.40 -1.57 -18.87
C ALA A 26 -1.12 -1.42 -18.97
N LEU A 27 -1.59 -0.20 -19.06
CA LEU A 27 -3.01 0.14 -19.11
C LEU A 27 -3.33 1.04 -20.30
N PRO A 28 -4.40 0.78 -21.04
CA PRO A 28 -4.91 1.73 -22.02
C PRO A 28 -5.47 2.98 -21.34
N SER A 29 -5.77 4.00 -22.13
CA SER A 29 -6.46 5.20 -21.64
C SER A 29 -7.80 4.85 -20.99
N GLY A 30 -8.11 5.45 -19.88
CA GLY A 30 -9.36 5.23 -19.15
C GLY A 30 -9.33 5.72 -17.72
N ASN A 31 -10.42 5.49 -17.02
CA ASN A 31 -10.55 5.75 -15.59
C ASN A 31 -10.33 4.44 -14.82
N TYR A 32 -9.49 4.47 -13.82
CA TYR A 32 -9.11 3.26 -13.08
C TYR A 32 -9.11 3.46 -11.59
N ILE A 33 -9.46 2.37 -10.90
CA ILE A 33 -9.05 2.15 -9.52
C ILE A 33 -7.92 1.14 -9.57
N ILE A 34 -6.74 1.52 -9.06
CA ILE A 34 -5.54 0.68 -9.08
C ILE A 34 -5.15 0.36 -7.65
N VAL A 35 -4.89 -0.90 -7.39
CA VAL A 35 -4.41 -1.40 -6.11
C VAL A 35 -3.06 -2.06 -6.32
N GLY A 36 -2.09 -1.68 -5.50
CA GLY A 36 -0.79 -2.33 -5.43
C GLY A 36 -0.60 -2.92 -4.05
N GLU A 37 -0.17 -4.17 -4.00
CA GLU A 37 0.07 -4.87 -2.74
C GLU A 37 1.32 -5.73 -2.81
N GLY A 38 1.86 -6.06 -1.65
CA GLY A 38 3.01 -6.91 -1.53
C GLY A 38 3.35 -7.23 -0.09
N SER A 39 4.28 -8.15 0.07
CA SER A 39 4.83 -8.52 1.37
C SER A 39 6.28 -8.08 1.47
N VAL A 40 6.70 -7.72 2.67
CA VAL A 40 8.06 -7.30 2.96
C VAL A 40 8.62 -8.09 4.14
N ALA A 41 9.89 -8.45 4.06
CA ALA A 41 10.58 -9.12 5.15
C ALA A 41 12.03 -8.59 5.27
N PRO A 42 12.56 -8.51 6.48
CA PRO A 42 13.97 -8.18 6.66
C PRO A 42 14.87 -9.29 6.11
N THR A 43 16.04 -8.92 5.61
CA THR A 43 17.05 -9.83 5.08
C THR A 43 18.28 -9.77 5.98
N ARG A 44 18.91 -10.91 6.21
CA ARG A 44 20.18 -10.95 6.93
C ARG A 44 21.33 -10.44 6.04
N LEU A 45 22.03 -9.44 6.53
CA LEU A 45 23.28 -8.96 5.96
C LEU A 45 24.41 -9.29 6.93
N ASN A 46 25.37 -10.11 6.50
CA ASN A 46 26.47 -10.58 7.36
C ASN A 46 25.98 -11.23 8.67
N GLY A 47 24.89 -11.96 8.61
CA GLY A 47 24.27 -12.62 9.76
C GLY A 47 23.42 -11.72 10.66
N ILE A 48 23.30 -10.43 10.34
CA ILE A 48 22.58 -9.43 11.14
C ILE A 48 21.31 -8.99 10.41
N ILE A 49 20.21 -8.85 11.15
CA ILE A 49 18.98 -8.23 10.69
C ILE A 49 18.91 -6.82 11.25
N ASP A 50 18.82 -5.83 10.36
CA ASP A 50 18.61 -4.45 10.76
C ASP A 50 17.11 -4.17 10.89
N LEU A 51 16.64 -4.01 12.12
CA LEU A 51 15.26 -3.68 12.42
C LEU A 51 14.99 -2.17 12.44
N ASN A 52 16.01 -1.34 12.32
CA ASN A 52 15.88 0.12 12.30
C ASN A 52 15.75 0.67 10.88
N GLN A 53 15.54 -0.18 9.90
CA GLN A 53 15.35 0.22 8.52
C GLN A 53 13.89 0.53 8.20
N SER A 54 13.72 1.36 7.18
CA SER A 54 12.41 1.68 6.62
C SER A 54 12.38 1.43 5.12
N LEU A 55 11.20 1.07 4.63
CA LEU A 55 10.93 0.96 3.20
C LEU A 55 9.84 1.94 2.83
N GLU A 56 9.99 2.59 1.69
CA GLU A 56 8.97 3.45 1.12
C GLU A 56 8.44 2.82 -0.16
N PHE A 57 7.13 2.62 -0.20
CA PHE A 57 6.42 2.11 -1.37
C PHE A 57 5.64 3.24 -2.02
N LYS A 58 5.65 3.28 -3.34
CA LYS A 58 4.87 4.23 -4.13
C LYS A 58 4.13 3.51 -5.24
N LEU A 59 2.83 3.77 -5.34
CA LEU A 59 2.00 3.36 -6.46
C LEU A 59 1.77 4.59 -7.34
N LYS A 60 2.20 4.52 -8.59
CA LYS A 60 2.19 5.66 -9.52
C LYS A 60 1.45 5.32 -10.80
N ALA A 61 0.61 6.23 -11.26
CA ALA A 61 0.04 6.21 -12.61
C ALA A 61 -0.11 7.65 -13.11
N GLY A 62 0.66 8.01 -14.12
CA GLY A 62 0.75 9.40 -14.57
C GLY A 62 1.29 10.31 -13.48
N THR A 63 0.52 11.34 -13.14
CA THR A 63 0.85 12.31 -12.07
C THR A 63 0.24 11.94 -10.72
N VAL A 64 -0.55 10.87 -10.65
CA VAL A 64 -1.22 10.44 -9.41
C VAL A 64 -0.36 9.38 -8.73
N GLU A 65 -0.14 9.57 -7.43
CA GLU A 65 0.59 8.59 -6.63
C GLU A 65 0.00 8.48 -5.22
N ASP A 66 0.17 7.30 -4.65
CA ASP A 66 -0.03 7.02 -3.24
C ASP A 66 1.26 6.41 -2.69
N ASN A 67 1.59 6.70 -1.44
CA ASN A 67 2.79 6.18 -0.83
C ASN A 67 2.56 5.73 0.62
N ILE A 68 3.41 4.81 1.05
CA ILE A 68 3.46 4.37 2.44
C ILE A 68 4.91 4.08 2.83
N LYS A 69 5.26 4.46 4.04
CA LYS A 69 6.56 4.16 4.64
C LYS A 69 6.37 3.14 5.76
N VAL A 70 7.10 2.06 5.69
CA VAL A 70 7.04 0.96 6.64
C VAL A 70 8.35 0.87 7.40
N ASN A 71 8.27 0.83 8.73
CA ASN A 71 9.43 0.59 9.60
C ASN A 71 9.43 -0.86 10.03
N LEU A 72 10.55 -1.55 9.88
CA LEU A 72 10.64 -2.98 10.18
C LEU A 72 10.93 -3.32 11.64
N TRP A 73 11.26 -2.34 12.46
CA TRP A 73 11.69 -2.58 13.85
C TRP A 73 10.65 -3.30 14.73
N GLY A 74 9.38 -3.19 14.42
CA GLY A 74 8.30 -3.83 15.20
C GLY A 74 7.90 -5.22 14.71
N TYR A 75 8.43 -5.68 13.57
CA TYR A 75 7.97 -6.91 12.92
C TYR A 75 8.85 -8.13 13.17
N GLY A 76 10.04 -7.94 13.74
CA GLY A 76 10.96 -9.04 14.03
C GLY A 76 11.30 -9.85 12.79
N LEU A 77 11.07 -11.16 12.83
CA LEU A 77 11.31 -12.08 11.71
C LEU A 77 10.08 -12.32 10.84
N THR A 78 8.95 -11.71 11.16
CA THR A 78 7.72 -11.89 10.41
C THR A 78 7.66 -10.95 9.21
N SER A 79 7.00 -11.40 8.17
CA SER A 79 6.68 -10.55 7.02
C SER A 79 5.46 -9.69 7.31
N ASP A 80 5.43 -8.50 6.72
CA ASP A 80 4.28 -7.62 6.73
C ASP A 80 3.70 -7.47 5.34
N ILE A 81 2.44 -7.07 5.26
CA ILE A 81 1.70 -6.86 4.02
C ILE A 81 1.42 -5.37 3.88
N ILE A 82 1.76 -4.81 2.73
CA ILE A 82 1.42 -3.43 2.37
C ILE A 82 0.35 -3.41 1.29
N ALA A 83 -0.50 -2.39 1.31
CA ALA A 83 -1.47 -2.13 0.26
C ALA A 83 -1.58 -0.63 0.00
N LEU A 84 -1.54 -0.26 -1.27
CA LEU A 84 -1.71 1.10 -1.77
C LEU A 84 -2.80 1.12 -2.83
N HIS A 85 -3.54 2.21 -2.94
CA HIS A 85 -4.58 2.33 -3.94
C HIS A 85 -4.74 3.78 -4.42
N ILE A 86 -5.02 3.92 -5.71
CA ILE A 86 -5.27 5.20 -6.34
C ILE A 86 -6.49 5.11 -7.26
N GLY A 87 -7.24 6.21 -7.34
CA GLY A 87 -8.18 6.46 -8.42
C GLY A 87 -7.55 7.43 -9.41
N VAL A 88 -7.53 7.09 -10.68
CA VAL A 88 -6.82 7.88 -11.68
C VAL A 88 -7.56 7.94 -13.02
N ARG A 89 -7.62 9.14 -13.61
CA ARG A 89 -7.88 9.31 -15.04
C ARG A 89 -6.55 9.20 -15.75
N PHE A 90 -6.38 8.12 -16.50
CA PHE A 90 -5.10 7.74 -17.07
C PHE A 90 -5.13 7.87 -18.58
N GLU A 91 -4.15 8.53 -19.15
CA GLU A 91 -4.05 8.71 -20.61
C GLU A 91 -3.49 7.49 -21.33
N GLY A 92 -3.16 6.46 -20.59
CA GLY A 92 -2.51 5.25 -21.06
C GLY A 92 -1.02 5.25 -20.76
N GLY A 93 -0.45 4.08 -20.60
CA GLY A 93 0.95 3.88 -20.26
C GLY A 93 1.12 2.81 -19.21
N ILE A 94 2.10 2.99 -18.33
CA ILE A 94 2.47 2.01 -17.31
C ILE A 94 2.18 2.57 -15.92
N ALA A 95 1.39 1.84 -15.14
CA ALA A 95 1.29 2.03 -13.71
C ALA A 95 2.42 1.23 -13.04
N GLU A 96 3.06 1.81 -12.04
CA GLU A 96 4.23 1.24 -11.39
C GLU A 96 4.05 1.19 -9.88
N LEU A 97 4.51 0.09 -9.28
CA LEU A 97 4.75 -0.01 -7.85
C LEU A 97 6.27 0.00 -7.65
N THR A 98 6.75 0.95 -6.85
CA THR A 98 8.17 1.11 -6.57
C THR A 98 8.45 0.93 -5.08
N CYS A 99 9.69 0.61 -4.78
CA CYS A 99 10.16 0.48 -3.40
C CYS A 99 11.57 1.03 -3.25
N THR A 100 11.83 1.66 -2.12
CA THR A 100 13.15 2.16 -1.73
C THR A 100 13.42 1.75 -0.30
N SER A 101 14.64 1.29 0.00
CA SER A 101 15.06 0.93 1.36
C SER A 101 16.05 1.93 1.92
N SER A 102 15.95 2.23 3.21
CA SER A 102 16.95 3.02 3.92
C SER A 102 18.26 2.25 4.16
N ASN A 103 18.23 0.92 4.08
CA ASN A 103 19.39 0.05 4.23
C ASN A 103 19.50 -0.85 2.99
N PRO A 104 20.45 -0.60 2.06
CA PRO A 104 20.60 -1.38 0.85
C PRO A 104 20.75 -2.88 1.12
N GLY A 105 19.91 -3.68 0.52
CA GLY A 105 19.94 -5.14 0.69
C GLY A 105 19.40 -5.64 2.02
N GLY A 106 18.99 -4.76 2.94
CA GLY A 106 18.50 -5.13 4.27
C GLY A 106 17.07 -5.66 4.32
N ALA A 107 16.34 -5.61 3.20
CA ALA A 107 14.99 -6.13 3.11
C ALA A 107 14.71 -6.69 1.73
N SER A 108 13.70 -7.54 1.64
CA SER A 108 13.19 -8.07 0.39
C SER A 108 11.67 -7.92 0.32
N VAL A 109 11.16 -7.80 -0.89
CA VAL A 109 9.73 -7.80 -1.18
C VAL A 109 9.37 -9.03 -2.01
N PHE A 110 8.16 -9.52 -1.83
CA PHE A 110 7.64 -10.69 -2.53
C PHE A 110 6.12 -10.67 -2.56
N GLY A 111 5.50 -11.54 -3.35
CA GLY A 111 4.05 -11.58 -3.48
C GLY A 111 3.47 -10.28 -4.03
N ILE A 112 4.18 -9.63 -4.95
CA ILE A 112 3.77 -8.37 -5.54
C ILE A 112 2.57 -8.59 -6.45
N ALA A 113 1.54 -7.78 -6.29
CA ALA A 113 0.36 -7.78 -7.14
C ALA A 113 -0.08 -6.34 -7.45
N LEU A 114 -0.43 -6.12 -8.69
CA LEU A 114 -1.07 -4.89 -9.17
C LEU A 114 -2.39 -5.27 -9.82
N SER A 115 -3.47 -4.62 -9.43
CA SER A 115 -4.78 -4.80 -10.01
C SER A 115 -5.33 -3.45 -10.44
N ALA A 116 -5.93 -3.39 -11.62
CA ALA A 116 -6.58 -2.19 -12.10
C ALA A 116 -7.97 -2.53 -12.61
N ILE A 117 -8.97 -1.82 -12.12
CA ILE A 117 -10.35 -1.96 -12.56
C ILE A 117 -10.72 -0.70 -13.32
N GLN A 118 -11.09 -0.86 -14.58
CA GLN A 118 -11.60 0.24 -15.40
C GLN A 118 -13.03 0.54 -14.99
N VAL A 119 -13.30 1.80 -14.70
CA VAL A 119 -14.62 2.32 -14.32
C VAL A 119 -15.09 3.39 -15.30
N ASP A 120 -16.38 3.60 -15.39
CA ASP A 120 -16.94 4.59 -16.32
C ASP A 120 -16.64 6.02 -15.84
N GLU A 121 -16.67 6.23 -14.53
CA GLU A 121 -16.47 7.54 -13.92
C GLU A 121 -15.75 7.41 -12.58
N LEU A 122 -14.90 8.39 -12.31
CA LEU A 122 -14.26 8.59 -11.01
C LEU A 122 -14.82 9.85 -10.38
N GLN A 123 -15.45 9.71 -9.24
CA GLN A 123 -15.89 10.83 -8.42
C GLN A 123 -15.00 10.90 -7.19
N PRO A 124 -14.27 12.01 -6.98
CA PRO A 124 -13.52 12.19 -5.74
C PRO A 124 -14.48 12.23 -4.57
N GLY A 125 -14.13 11.48 -3.52
CA GLY A 125 -14.85 11.60 -2.27
C GLY A 125 -14.70 13.00 -1.70
N GLU A 126 -15.71 13.47 -0.99
CA GLU A 126 -15.61 14.73 -0.28
C GLU A 126 -14.84 14.50 1.02
N GLU A 127 -13.67 15.15 1.16
CA GLU A 127 -13.02 15.33 2.44
C GLU A 127 -13.82 16.36 3.22
N ASN A 128 -14.68 15.90 4.09
CA ASN A 128 -15.58 16.83 4.72
C ASN A 128 -15.91 16.44 6.17
N GLU A 129 -16.48 17.40 6.86
CA GLU A 129 -16.96 17.28 8.23
C GLU A 129 -17.88 16.08 8.47
N PRO A 130 -18.82 15.68 7.57
CA PRO A 130 -19.67 14.53 7.81
C PRO A 130 -18.92 13.22 8.08
N LEU A 131 -17.79 12.97 7.41
CA LEU A 131 -16.97 11.79 7.67
C LEU A 131 -16.26 11.88 9.01
N ALA A 132 -15.74 13.05 9.37
CA ALA A 132 -15.12 13.30 10.67
C ALA A 132 -16.14 13.14 11.80
N GLU A 133 -17.34 13.70 11.64
CA GLU A 133 -18.45 13.55 12.60
C GLU A 133 -18.86 12.08 12.75
N HIS A 134 -18.92 11.32 11.66
CA HIS A 134 -19.22 9.91 11.70
C HIS A 134 -18.18 9.10 12.48
N LYS A 135 -16.90 9.38 12.28
CA LYS A 135 -15.80 8.77 13.05
C LYS A 135 -15.89 9.11 14.52
N LEU A 136 -16.14 10.36 14.86
CA LEU A 136 -16.31 10.80 16.25
C LEU A 136 -17.50 10.12 16.91
N ALA A 137 -18.62 9.98 16.20
CA ALA A 137 -19.79 9.26 16.69
C ALA A 137 -19.49 7.75 16.95
N LEU A 138 -18.70 7.13 16.10
CA LEU A 138 -18.26 5.75 16.29
C LEU A 138 -17.37 5.60 17.54
N TYR A 139 -16.42 6.51 17.74
CA TYR A 139 -15.57 6.51 18.93
C TYR A 139 -16.38 6.71 20.19
N ALA A 140 -17.33 7.65 20.20
CA ALA A 140 -18.23 7.87 21.35
C ALA A 140 -19.03 6.62 21.68
N ARG A 141 -19.60 5.93 20.71
CA ARG A 141 -20.32 4.67 20.88
C ARG A 141 -19.45 3.57 21.47
N LEU A 142 -18.21 3.45 20.99
CA LEU A 142 -17.25 2.48 21.50
C LEU A 142 -16.90 2.76 22.97
N GLN A 143 -16.71 4.03 23.33
CA GLN A 143 -16.45 4.42 24.72
C GLN A 143 -17.64 4.11 25.61
N ASP A 144 -18.86 4.43 25.20
CA ASP A 144 -20.08 4.14 25.96
C ASP A 144 -20.26 2.63 26.15
N TRP A 145 -20.03 1.85 25.10
CA TRP A 145 -20.08 0.38 25.20
C TRP A 145 -19.07 -0.16 26.21
N THR A 146 -17.82 0.31 26.16
CA THR A 146 -16.75 -0.10 27.06
C THR A 146 -17.09 0.24 28.51
N THR A 147 -17.60 1.44 28.73
CA THR A 147 -18.04 1.90 30.07
C THR A 147 -19.19 1.02 30.61
N SER A 148 -20.16 0.70 29.77
CA SER A 148 -21.27 -0.19 30.12
C SER A 148 -20.79 -1.58 30.52
N GLN A 149 -19.81 -2.15 29.81
CA GLN A 149 -19.23 -3.45 30.14
C GLN A 149 -18.50 -3.44 31.49
N ILE A 150 -17.76 -2.38 31.75
CA ILE A 150 -17.05 -2.22 33.05
C ILE A 150 -18.05 -2.06 34.20
N SER A 151 -19.11 -1.31 34.01
CA SER A 151 -20.13 -1.06 35.04
C SER A 151 -20.94 -2.31 35.37
N SER A 152 -21.02 -3.30 34.47
CA SER A 152 -21.73 -4.55 34.67
C SER A 152 -20.90 -5.64 35.38
N LEU A 153 -19.64 -5.36 35.62
CA LEU A 153 -18.75 -6.24 36.41
C LEU A 153 -18.88 -5.92 37.89
#